data_0bb1973a91458b003db152917329a607
#
_entry.id   0bb1973a91458b003db152917329a607
#
_cell.length_a   1.000
_cell.length_b   1.000
_cell.length_c   1.000
_cell.angle_alpha   90.00
_cell.angle_beta   90.00
_cell.angle_gamma   90.00
#
_symmetry.space_group_name_H-M   'P 1'
#
loop_
_entity.id
_entity.type
_entity.pdbx_description
1 polymer ?
#
loop_
_entity_poly.entity_id
_entity_poly.type
_entity_poly.pdbx_seq_one_letter_code
_entity_poly.pdbx_strand_id
1 'polypeptide(L)'
;MNKMTMANPPIQRSRRPLPEESAPLTWDWPQPWNHSDSSPKIVVLNQGNEPLLRIDIQWNHGFWFEQNFLSTRLMTRMLSEGTLQRSAAEWTSEVDRWGGQIRFSSEAEHTSATLLVLDRFLPQVWPLFLEAITEPAFRPEELQSIIRSKIQHWHIESQKLSFLAGRQLRQLVYPPYHPESRLSNPSDYEAITREHLLEAHRHFLSSKGMSVSVCGPQANKVVTGLISDLQRTFPVAAVDSTSGTHLDLK
;
A
#
# COMPACT_ATOMS: atom_id res chain seq x y z
N MET A 1 45.16 -1.44 37.40
CA MET A 1 44.23 -0.89 36.37
C MET A 1 42.82 -0.99 36.90
N ASN A 2 42.33 0.13 37.52
CA ASN A 2 41.03 0.20 38.18
C ASN A 2 39.93 0.43 37.11
N LYS A 3 39.03 -0.53 36.94
CA LYS A 3 37.75 -0.30 36.24
C LYS A 3 36.83 0.46 37.19
N MET A 4 36.69 1.77 36.99
CA MET A 4 35.62 2.55 37.60
C MET A 4 34.30 2.07 37.02
N THR A 5 33.55 1.30 37.80
CA THR A 5 32.15 1.02 37.54
C THR A 5 31.38 2.33 37.82
N MET A 6 30.92 3.03 36.78
CA MET A 6 30.01 4.16 36.99
C MET A 6 28.68 3.57 37.48
N ALA A 7 28.43 3.70 38.78
CA ALA A 7 27.10 3.42 39.32
C ALA A 7 26.12 4.48 38.81
N ASN A 8 25.05 4.06 38.17
CA ASN A 8 23.98 4.97 37.81
C ASN A 8 23.45 5.67 39.05
N PRO A 9 23.29 7.00 39.04
CA PRO A 9 22.76 7.72 40.16
C PRO A 9 21.33 7.22 40.50
N PRO A 10 20.98 7.18 41.80
CA PRO A 10 19.68 6.71 42.23
C PRO A 10 18.55 7.54 41.63
N ILE A 11 17.56 6.87 41.01
CA ILE A 11 16.39 7.52 40.40
C ILE A 11 15.58 8.24 41.51
N GLN A 12 15.60 9.56 41.51
CA GLN A 12 14.79 10.39 42.40
C GLN A 12 13.36 10.51 41.85
N ARG A 13 12.48 9.61 42.27
CA ARG A 13 11.08 9.56 41.84
C ARG A 13 10.21 10.75 42.28
N SER A 14 10.72 11.59 43.22
CA SER A 14 10.05 12.78 43.73
C SER A 14 10.29 14.03 42.86
N ARG A 15 11.20 14.00 41.92
CA ARG A 15 11.43 15.09 40.98
C ARG A 15 10.95 14.68 39.61
N ARG A 16 10.06 15.50 39.02
CA ARG A 16 9.68 15.39 37.63
C ARG A 16 10.95 15.57 36.77
N PRO A 17 11.31 14.62 35.88
CA PRO A 17 12.44 14.84 34.99
C PRO A 17 12.17 16.12 34.20
N LEU A 18 13.12 17.07 34.27
CA LEU A 18 13.07 18.22 33.36
C LEU A 18 13.25 17.66 31.93
N PRO A 19 12.50 18.18 30.95
CA PRO A 19 12.79 17.85 29.57
C PRO A 19 14.26 18.21 29.30
N GLU A 20 15.08 17.26 28.92
CA GLU A 20 16.37 17.59 28.33
C GLU A 20 16.11 18.52 27.16
N GLU A 21 16.84 19.64 27.09
CA GLU A 21 16.83 20.48 25.89
C GLU A 21 17.32 19.59 24.73
N SER A 22 16.36 18.97 24.03
CA SER A 22 16.68 18.23 22.84
C SER A 22 17.19 19.20 21.79
N ALA A 23 18.35 18.91 21.22
CA ALA A 23 18.81 19.63 20.04
C ALA A 23 17.67 19.65 19.01
N PRO A 24 17.48 20.77 18.27
CA PRO A 24 16.44 20.85 17.26
C PRO A 24 16.58 19.66 16.32
N LEU A 25 15.47 18.92 16.13
CA LEU A 25 15.42 17.82 15.20
C LEU A 25 15.68 18.35 13.79
N THR A 26 16.82 17.99 13.23
CA THR A 26 17.09 18.26 11.82
C THR A 26 16.48 17.14 10.99
N TRP A 27 15.56 17.49 10.11
CA TRP A 27 14.92 16.54 9.19
C TRP A 27 15.60 16.63 7.84
N ASP A 28 16.12 15.49 7.35
CA ASP A 28 16.46 15.38 5.94
C ASP A 28 15.21 15.03 5.16
N TRP A 29 14.77 15.97 4.33
CA TRP A 29 13.61 15.76 3.47
C TRP A 29 13.95 14.79 2.34
N PRO A 30 13.03 13.89 1.96
CA PRO A 30 13.17 13.06 0.78
C PRO A 30 13.48 13.93 -0.43
N GLN A 31 14.49 13.53 -1.21
CA GLN A 31 14.85 14.25 -2.43
C GLN A 31 14.20 13.58 -3.63
N PRO A 32 13.63 14.37 -4.57
CA PRO A 32 13.19 13.81 -5.83
C PRO A 32 14.39 13.20 -6.55
N TRP A 33 14.26 11.97 -6.98
CA TRP A 33 15.24 11.35 -7.86
C TRP A 33 15.13 12.04 -9.22
N ASN A 34 16.24 12.64 -9.68
CA ASN A 34 16.26 13.45 -10.91
C ASN A 34 15.78 12.67 -12.12
N HIS A 35 14.50 12.80 -12.42
CA HIS A 35 13.92 12.34 -13.68
C HIS A 35 13.12 13.46 -14.32
N SER A 36 13.25 13.53 -15.65
CA SER A 36 12.41 14.34 -16.53
C SER A 36 10.92 14.20 -16.16
N ASP A 37 10.08 15.14 -16.57
CA ASP A 37 8.63 15.21 -16.33
C ASP A 37 7.80 13.94 -16.70
N SER A 38 8.47 12.83 -17.03
CA SER A 38 7.88 11.55 -17.33
C SER A 38 7.62 10.72 -16.06
N SER A 39 6.43 10.18 -15.95
CA SER A 39 6.02 9.18 -14.92
C SER A 39 6.93 7.93 -14.96
N PRO A 40 7.25 7.28 -13.84
CA PRO A 40 6.78 7.57 -12.49
C PRO A 40 7.55 8.67 -11.76
N LYS A 41 6.89 9.36 -10.83
CA LYS A 41 7.58 10.25 -9.88
C LYS A 41 8.33 9.40 -8.87
N ILE A 42 9.62 9.65 -8.71
CA ILE A 42 10.47 8.86 -7.82
C ILE A 42 11.06 9.74 -6.75
N VAL A 43 10.97 9.29 -5.51
CA VAL A 43 11.53 9.96 -4.34
C VAL A 43 12.42 8.99 -3.58
N VAL A 44 13.61 9.42 -3.21
CA VAL A 44 14.59 8.61 -2.47
C VAL A 44 14.94 9.29 -1.15
N LEU A 45 14.90 8.50 -0.08
CA LEU A 45 15.38 8.90 1.24
C LEU A 45 16.46 7.92 1.68
N ASN A 46 17.73 8.34 1.54
CA ASN A 46 18.88 7.51 1.87
C ASN A 46 19.28 7.72 3.33
N GLN A 47 18.46 7.22 4.26
CA GLN A 47 18.64 7.37 5.71
C GLN A 47 18.34 6.08 6.47
N GLY A 48 18.77 6.05 7.72
CA GLY A 48 18.58 4.95 8.66
C GLY A 48 19.86 4.22 8.99
N ASN A 49 19.87 3.54 10.13
CA ASN A 49 21.01 2.75 10.63
C ASN A 49 20.82 1.25 10.41
N GLU A 50 19.58 0.82 10.25
CA GLU A 50 19.24 -0.58 10.04
C GLU A 50 19.31 -0.91 8.54
N PRO A 51 19.83 -2.10 8.16
CA PRO A 51 19.96 -2.52 6.77
C PRO A 51 18.59 -2.92 6.18
N LEU A 52 17.62 -2.03 6.30
CA LEU A 52 16.24 -2.24 5.93
C LEU A 52 15.87 -1.27 4.79
N LEU A 53 15.22 -1.80 3.76
CA LEU A 53 14.66 -1.03 2.67
C LEU A 53 13.14 -1.07 2.74
N ARG A 54 12.53 0.09 2.61
CA ARG A 54 11.11 0.25 2.37
C ARG A 54 10.90 0.82 0.98
N ILE A 55 10.09 0.14 0.18
CA ILE A 55 9.71 0.54 -1.16
C ILE A 55 8.20 0.65 -1.18
N ASP A 56 7.69 1.84 -1.48
CA ASP A 56 6.26 2.07 -1.66
C ASP A 56 6.02 2.46 -3.12
N ILE A 57 5.09 1.77 -3.77
CA ILE A 57 4.57 2.12 -5.08
C ILE A 57 3.13 2.55 -4.89
N GLN A 58 2.77 3.71 -5.39
CA GLN A 58 1.44 4.28 -5.27
C GLN A 58 0.91 4.64 -6.65
N TRP A 59 -0.32 4.24 -6.92
CA TRP A 59 -1.07 4.56 -8.14
C TRP A 59 -2.21 5.51 -7.79
N ASN A 60 -2.40 6.56 -8.56
CA ASN A 60 -3.50 7.52 -8.39
C ASN A 60 -4.82 6.93 -8.92
N HIS A 61 -5.17 5.75 -8.39
CA HIS A 61 -6.40 5.04 -8.70
C HIS A 61 -6.86 4.30 -7.44
N GLY A 62 -7.67 4.96 -6.66
CA GLY A 62 -8.27 4.41 -5.46
C GLY A 62 -9.72 3.97 -5.68
N PHE A 63 -10.40 3.61 -4.60
CA PHE A 63 -11.76 3.10 -4.70
C PHE A 63 -12.82 4.17 -5.07
N TRP A 64 -12.49 5.46 -5.07
CA TRP A 64 -13.39 6.48 -5.60
C TRP A 64 -13.56 6.41 -7.11
N PHE A 65 -12.58 5.83 -7.80
CA PHE A 65 -12.55 5.72 -9.26
C PHE A 65 -12.96 4.33 -9.76
N GLU A 66 -13.41 3.43 -8.87
CA GLU A 66 -13.84 2.09 -9.26
C GLU A 66 -15.12 2.13 -10.10
N GLN A 67 -15.12 1.40 -11.19
CA GLN A 67 -16.30 1.28 -12.07
C GLN A 67 -17.36 0.36 -11.46
N ASN A 68 -16.90 -0.77 -10.90
CA ASN A 68 -17.73 -1.71 -10.19
C ASN A 68 -17.47 -1.56 -8.69
N PHE A 69 -18.53 -1.31 -7.92
CA PHE A 69 -18.41 -1.06 -6.48
C PHE A 69 -17.72 -2.22 -5.75
N LEU A 70 -16.77 -1.93 -4.90
CA LEU A 70 -15.90 -2.84 -4.18
C LEU A 70 -14.83 -3.55 -5.04
N SER A 71 -14.81 -3.39 -6.36
CA SER A 71 -13.87 -4.10 -7.23
C SER A 71 -12.41 -3.77 -6.92
N THR A 72 -12.08 -2.49 -6.76
CA THR A 72 -10.71 -2.04 -6.44
C THR A 72 -10.25 -2.55 -5.08
N ARG A 73 -11.13 -2.49 -4.08
CA ARG A 73 -10.83 -2.97 -2.71
C ARG A 73 -10.59 -4.48 -2.67
N LEU A 74 -11.44 -5.26 -3.35
CA LEU A 74 -11.30 -6.71 -3.40
C LEU A 74 -10.14 -7.14 -4.29
N MET A 75 -9.93 -6.47 -5.43
CA MET A 75 -8.76 -6.67 -6.29
C MET A 75 -7.47 -6.51 -5.49
N THR A 76 -7.32 -5.38 -4.80
CA THR A 76 -6.14 -5.10 -3.97
C THR A 76 -5.94 -6.14 -2.88
N ARG A 77 -7.02 -6.58 -2.20
CA ARG A 77 -6.94 -7.64 -1.20
C ARG A 77 -6.47 -8.96 -1.79
N MET A 78 -6.87 -9.27 -3.02
CA MET A 78 -6.52 -10.51 -3.69
C MET A 78 -5.11 -10.57 -4.29
N LEU A 79 -4.37 -9.45 -4.34
CA LEU A 79 -2.97 -9.47 -4.79
C LEU A 79 -2.06 -10.34 -3.91
N SER A 80 -2.43 -10.56 -2.65
CA SER A 80 -1.72 -11.46 -1.72
C SER A 80 -2.25 -12.89 -1.70
N GLU A 81 -3.28 -13.21 -2.48
CA GLU A 81 -3.92 -14.54 -2.49
C GLU A 81 -3.38 -15.44 -3.62
N GLY A 82 -2.11 -15.23 -3.97
CA GLY A 82 -1.38 -16.02 -4.95
C GLY A 82 -1.39 -15.45 -6.36
N THR A 83 -0.48 -15.99 -7.14
CA THR A 83 -0.16 -15.55 -8.50
C THR A 83 -0.54 -16.63 -9.52
N LEU A 84 -0.36 -16.34 -10.81
CA LEU A 84 -0.52 -17.36 -11.85
C LEU A 84 0.47 -18.53 -11.69
N GLN A 85 1.63 -18.27 -11.05
CA GLN A 85 2.71 -19.24 -10.90
C GLN A 85 2.68 -19.95 -9.54
N ARG A 86 2.10 -19.32 -8.49
CA ARG A 86 2.14 -19.80 -7.10
C ARG A 86 0.77 -19.72 -6.43
N SER A 87 0.46 -20.70 -5.62
CA SER A 87 -0.66 -20.59 -4.67
C SER A 87 -0.39 -19.51 -3.62
N ALA A 88 -1.40 -19.10 -2.87
CA ALA A 88 -1.27 -18.14 -1.76
C ALA A 88 -0.25 -18.63 -0.71
N ALA A 89 -0.30 -19.92 -0.36
CA ALA A 89 0.60 -20.52 0.62
C ALA A 89 2.06 -20.55 0.13
N GLU A 90 2.29 -20.95 -1.12
CA GLU A 90 3.63 -20.98 -1.72
C GLU A 90 4.23 -19.58 -1.82
N TRP A 91 3.45 -18.60 -2.31
CA TRP A 91 3.90 -17.22 -2.42
C TRP A 91 4.24 -16.62 -1.06
N THR A 92 3.35 -16.78 -0.06
CA THR A 92 3.58 -16.30 1.30
C THR A 92 4.82 -16.95 1.93
N SER A 93 4.96 -18.29 1.79
CA SER A 93 6.13 -19.03 2.29
C SER A 93 7.45 -18.52 1.69
N GLU A 94 7.47 -18.23 0.38
CA GLU A 94 8.69 -17.69 -0.25
C GLU A 94 9.01 -16.27 0.23
N VAL A 95 8.01 -15.39 0.39
CA VAL A 95 8.21 -14.05 0.93
C VAL A 95 8.72 -14.11 2.37
N ASP A 96 8.09 -14.93 3.22
CA ASP A 96 8.45 -15.12 4.63
C ASP A 96 9.86 -15.72 4.79
N ARG A 97 10.24 -16.65 3.92
CA ARG A 97 11.57 -17.27 3.90
C ARG A 97 12.70 -16.25 3.82
N TRP A 98 12.48 -15.15 3.09
CA TRP A 98 13.42 -14.07 2.92
C TRP A 98 13.17 -12.89 3.87
N GLY A 99 12.21 -13.04 4.80
CA GLY A 99 11.86 -12.00 5.77
C GLY A 99 11.26 -10.75 5.13
N GLY A 100 10.68 -10.87 3.95
CA GLY A 100 9.96 -9.80 3.28
C GLY A 100 8.61 -9.54 3.93
N GLN A 101 8.19 -8.28 3.97
CA GLN A 101 6.83 -7.91 4.34
C GLN A 101 6.22 -7.15 3.17
N ILE A 102 5.17 -7.71 2.59
CA ILE A 102 4.45 -7.10 1.47
C ILE A 102 3.04 -6.75 1.93
N ARG A 103 2.62 -5.54 1.60
CA ARG A 103 1.27 -5.05 1.92
C ARG A 103 0.68 -4.34 0.72
N PHE A 104 -0.58 -4.63 0.45
CA PHE A 104 -1.38 -3.91 -0.53
C PHE A 104 -2.53 -3.20 0.17
N SER A 105 -2.79 -1.95 -0.18
CA SER A 105 -3.92 -1.19 0.36
C SER A 105 -4.58 -0.35 -0.72
N SER A 106 -5.88 -0.16 -0.59
CA SER A 106 -6.67 0.72 -1.45
C SER A 106 -7.36 1.76 -0.59
N GLU A 107 -7.02 3.00 -0.82
CA GLU A 107 -7.60 4.18 -0.19
C GLU A 107 -8.57 4.87 -1.15
N ALA A 108 -9.13 5.99 -0.73
CA ALA A 108 -10.10 6.75 -1.51
C ALA A 108 -9.56 7.10 -2.91
N GLU A 109 -8.42 7.77 -2.96
CA GLU A 109 -7.85 8.35 -4.19
C GLU A 109 -6.72 7.50 -4.78
N HIS A 110 -6.12 6.61 -4.01
CA HIS A 110 -4.95 5.85 -4.42
C HIS A 110 -4.95 4.40 -3.95
N THR A 111 -4.22 3.58 -4.66
CA THR A 111 -3.87 2.22 -4.27
C THR A 111 -2.36 2.14 -4.08
N SER A 112 -1.90 1.44 -3.06
CA SER A 112 -0.47 1.32 -2.76
C SER A 112 -0.05 -0.12 -2.56
N ALA A 113 1.20 -0.38 -2.93
CA ALA A 113 1.93 -1.60 -2.66
C ALA A 113 3.22 -1.25 -1.90
N THR A 114 3.39 -1.80 -0.72
CA THR A 114 4.55 -1.58 0.15
C THR A 114 5.35 -2.87 0.29
N LEU A 115 6.64 -2.78 0.07
CA LEU A 115 7.62 -3.82 0.37
C LEU A 115 8.56 -3.31 1.46
N LEU A 116 8.71 -4.10 2.53
CA LEU A 116 9.73 -3.92 3.57
C LEU A 116 10.61 -5.16 3.60
N VAL A 117 11.92 -4.99 3.44
CA VAL A 117 12.85 -6.10 3.32
C VAL A 117 14.26 -5.68 3.73
N LEU A 118 15.06 -6.62 4.28
CA LEU A 118 16.50 -6.39 4.45
C LEU A 118 17.16 -6.20 3.08
N ASP A 119 18.05 -5.22 2.95
CA ASP A 119 18.72 -4.83 1.69
C ASP A 119 19.33 -6.03 0.94
N ARG A 120 19.99 -6.93 1.67
CA ARG A 120 20.62 -8.16 1.14
C ARG A 120 19.64 -9.15 0.52
N PHE A 121 18.36 -9.12 0.90
CA PHE A 121 17.32 -10.02 0.42
C PHE A 121 16.39 -9.39 -0.62
N LEU A 122 16.62 -8.12 -0.95
CA LEU A 122 15.87 -7.43 -2.00
C LEU A 122 15.86 -8.20 -3.33
N PRO A 123 17.00 -8.75 -3.83
CA PRO A 123 16.99 -9.48 -5.11
C PRO A 123 16.09 -10.71 -5.14
N GLN A 124 15.81 -11.32 -3.99
CA GLN A 124 14.92 -12.49 -3.86
C GLN A 124 13.46 -12.09 -3.73
N VAL A 125 13.16 -11.02 -2.98
CA VAL A 125 11.77 -10.62 -2.67
C VAL A 125 11.19 -9.68 -3.73
N TRP A 126 12.00 -8.87 -4.38
CA TRP A 126 11.55 -7.93 -5.41
C TRP A 126 10.82 -8.60 -6.58
N PRO A 127 11.30 -9.71 -7.15
CA PRO A 127 10.55 -10.43 -8.18
C PRO A 127 9.19 -10.95 -7.69
N LEU A 128 9.11 -11.45 -6.45
CA LEU A 128 7.85 -11.92 -5.86
C LEU A 128 6.85 -10.79 -5.64
N PHE A 129 7.37 -9.61 -5.28
CA PHE A 129 6.56 -8.40 -5.14
C PHE A 129 5.98 -7.96 -6.48
N LEU A 130 6.80 -7.90 -7.53
CA LEU A 130 6.33 -7.56 -8.88
C LEU A 130 5.35 -8.62 -9.42
N GLU A 131 5.64 -9.91 -9.23
CA GLU A 131 4.77 -11.01 -9.66
C GLU A 131 3.36 -10.88 -9.07
N ALA A 132 3.25 -10.57 -7.76
CA ALA A 132 1.96 -10.36 -7.13
C ALA A 132 1.17 -9.19 -7.71
N ILE A 133 1.88 -8.14 -8.15
CA ILE A 133 1.26 -6.96 -8.76
C ILE A 133 0.84 -7.23 -10.21
N THR A 134 1.68 -7.91 -10.98
CA THR A 134 1.50 -8.03 -12.44
C THR A 134 0.72 -9.28 -12.86
N GLU A 135 0.84 -10.37 -12.10
CA GLU A 135 0.32 -11.69 -12.44
C GLU A 135 -0.55 -12.31 -11.33
N PRO A 136 -1.47 -11.55 -10.69
CA PRO A 136 -2.35 -12.14 -9.69
C PRO A 136 -3.29 -13.16 -10.33
N ALA A 137 -3.52 -14.28 -9.64
CA ALA A 137 -4.35 -15.36 -10.18
C ALA A 137 -5.85 -15.06 -10.13
N PHE A 138 -6.29 -14.30 -9.14
CA PHE A 138 -7.71 -14.06 -8.85
C PHE A 138 -8.54 -15.35 -8.90
N ARG A 139 -8.11 -16.37 -8.15
CA ARG A 139 -8.78 -17.67 -8.12
C ARG A 139 -10.20 -17.54 -7.56
N PRO A 140 -11.21 -18.14 -8.21
CA PRO A 140 -12.61 -18.03 -7.77
C PRO A 140 -12.83 -18.50 -6.33
N GLU A 141 -12.15 -19.57 -5.90
CA GLU A 141 -12.26 -20.13 -4.55
C GLU A 141 -11.74 -19.17 -3.49
N GLU A 142 -10.63 -18.46 -3.75
CA GLU A 142 -10.07 -17.44 -2.86
C GLU A 142 -10.99 -16.22 -2.80
N LEU A 143 -11.51 -15.77 -3.95
CA LEU A 143 -12.49 -14.70 -4.00
C LEU A 143 -13.73 -15.04 -3.17
N GLN A 144 -14.29 -16.24 -3.33
CA GLN A 144 -15.44 -16.68 -2.55
C GLN A 144 -15.14 -16.76 -1.04
N SER A 145 -13.92 -17.16 -0.67
CA SER A 145 -13.48 -17.18 0.72
C SER A 145 -13.45 -15.76 1.32
N ILE A 146 -12.88 -14.82 0.59
CA ILE A 146 -12.82 -13.41 1.01
C ILE A 146 -14.23 -12.82 1.10
N ILE A 147 -15.11 -13.06 0.12
CA ILE A 147 -16.49 -12.57 0.13
C ILE A 147 -17.22 -13.09 1.37
N ARG A 148 -17.16 -14.39 1.67
CA ARG A 148 -17.78 -14.98 2.86
C ARG A 148 -17.27 -14.32 4.15
N SER A 149 -15.95 -14.13 4.26
CA SER A 149 -15.33 -13.47 5.40
C SER A 149 -15.81 -12.02 5.57
N LYS A 150 -15.93 -11.27 4.46
CA LYS A 150 -16.43 -9.88 4.48
C LYS A 150 -17.89 -9.79 4.89
N ILE A 151 -18.72 -10.69 4.39
CA ILE A 151 -20.14 -10.78 4.76
C ILE A 151 -20.30 -11.14 6.23
N GLN A 152 -19.55 -12.14 6.72
CA GLN A 152 -19.56 -12.51 8.14
C GLN A 152 -19.13 -11.34 9.04
N HIS A 153 -18.05 -10.65 8.66
CA HIS A 153 -17.59 -9.46 9.38
C HIS A 153 -18.67 -8.37 9.39
N TRP A 154 -19.32 -8.14 8.23
CA TRP A 154 -20.40 -7.17 8.12
C TRP A 154 -21.56 -7.50 9.10
N HIS A 155 -21.97 -8.76 9.19
CA HIS A 155 -23.04 -9.19 10.13
C HIS A 155 -22.65 -8.94 11.59
N ILE A 156 -21.38 -9.16 11.96
CA ILE A 156 -20.88 -8.89 13.31
C ILE A 156 -20.87 -7.38 13.57
N GLU A 157 -20.32 -6.59 12.65
CA GLU A 157 -20.21 -5.15 12.81
C GLU A 157 -21.59 -4.45 12.81
N SER A 158 -22.54 -4.95 12.03
CA SER A 158 -23.90 -4.38 11.93
C SER A 158 -24.71 -4.49 13.23
N GLN A 159 -24.26 -5.29 14.19
CA GLN A 159 -24.88 -5.36 15.53
C GLN A 159 -24.38 -4.23 16.45
N LYS A 160 -23.31 -3.51 16.06
CA LYS A 160 -22.72 -2.44 16.87
C LYS A 160 -23.37 -1.09 16.53
N LEU A 161 -23.82 -0.37 17.55
CA LEU A 161 -24.40 0.97 17.37
C LEU A 161 -23.39 1.96 16.76
N SER A 162 -22.11 1.85 17.10
CA SER A 162 -21.04 2.69 16.53
C SER A 162 -20.89 2.51 15.02
N PHE A 163 -21.02 1.28 14.54
CA PHE A 163 -20.99 0.99 13.10
C PHE A 163 -22.19 1.60 12.38
N LEU A 164 -23.41 1.41 12.94
CA LEU A 164 -24.64 1.96 12.37
C LEU A 164 -24.62 3.49 12.38
N ALA A 165 -24.18 4.11 13.48
CA ALA A 165 -24.04 5.56 13.60
C ALA A 165 -23.02 6.12 12.59
N GLY A 166 -21.88 5.46 12.41
CA GLY A 166 -20.89 5.84 11.41
C GLY A 166 -21.41 5.77 9.97
N ARG A 167 -22.21 4.76 9.65
CA ARG A 167 -22.90 4.64 8.35
C ARG A 167 -23.86 5.79 8.11
N GLN A 168 -24.73 6.09 9.09
CA GLN A 168 -25.67 7.20 9.02
C GLN A 168 -24.96 8.55 8.88
N LEU A 169 -23.89 8.76 9.65
CA LEU A 169 -23.09 9.98 9.56
C LEU A 169 -22.54 10.21 8.14
N ARG A 170 -21.98 9.18 7.50
CA ARG A 170 -21.48 9.29 6.11
C ARG A 170 -22.59 9.72 5.15
N GLN A 171 -23.78 9.14 5.24
CA GLN A 171 -24.93 9.50 4.39
C GLN A 171 -25.44 10.92 4.64
N LEU A 172 -25.26 11.46 5.85
CA LEU A 172 -25.64 12.83 6.18
C LEU A 172 -24.59 13.87 5.74
N VAL A 173 -23.30 13.50 5.82
CA VAL A 173 -22.18 14.41 5.51
C VAL A 173 -21.94 14.49 4.02
N TYR A 174 -21.98 13.35 3.31
CA TYR A 174 -21.67 13.29 1.89
C TYR A 174 -22.95 13.27 1.04
N PRO A 175 -23.00 14.04 -0.06
CA PRO A 175 -24.15 14.00 -0.96
C PRO A 175 -24.30 12.60 -1.61
N PRO A 176 -25.49 12.22 -2.06
CA PRO A 176 -25.81 10.86 -2.55
C PRO A 176 -24.91 10.36 -3.69
N TYR A 177 -24.39 11.26 -4.51
CA TYR A 177 -23.49 10.92 -5.62
C TYR A 177 -22.01 10.78 -5.21
N HIS A 178 -21.66 11.16 -3.99
CA HIS A 178 -20.28 11.06 -3.52
C HIS A 178 -19.92 9.59 -3.22
N PRO A 179 -18.73 9.09 -3.63
CA PRO A 179 -18.33 7.71 -3.38
C PRO A 179 -18.38 7.29 -1.90
N GLU A 180 -18.12 8.22 -0.96
CA GLU A 180 -18.18 7.94 0.48
C GLU A 180 -19.59 7.74 1.02
N SER A 181 -20.63 8.24 0.35
CA SER A 181 -22.02 7.98 0.74
C SER A 181 -22.45 6.55 0.39
N ARG A 182 -21.73 5.87 -0.49
CA ARG A 182 -22.01 4.52 -0.94
C ARG A 182 -21.57 3.49 0.08
N LEU A 183 -22.54 2.93 0.79
CA LEU A 183 -22.32 1.99 1.89
C LEU A 183 -22.47 0.55 1.40
N SER A 184 -21.45 -0.27 1.63
CA SER A 184 -21.50 -1.69 1.26
C SER A 184 -22.47 -2.49 2.11
N ASN A 185 -23.17 -3.43 1.47
CA ASN A 185 -24.04 -4.42 2.06
C ASN A 185 -23.60 -5.82 1.60
N PRO A 186 -24.10 -6.90 2.21
CA PRO A 186 -23.76 -8.27 1.81
C PRO A 186 -23.96 -8.54 0.31
N SER A 187 -25.08 -8.07 -0.27
CA SER A 187 -25.40 -8.22 -1.70
C SER A 187 -24.38 -7.57 -2.63
N ASP A 188 -23.74 -6.46 -2.20
CA ASP A 188 -22.71 -5.81 -3.02
C ASP A 188 -21.45 -6.67 -3.12
N TYR A 189 -21.10 -7.41 -2.05
CA TYR A 189 -20.00 -8.37 -2.08
C TYR A 189 -20.32 -9.58 -2.95
N GLU A 190 -21.56 -10.10 -2.88
CA GLU A 190 -22.02 -11.25 -3.67
C GLU A 190 -22.06 -10.93 -5.18
N ALA A 191 -22.28 -9.67 -5.54
CA ALA A 191 -22.32 -9.22 -6.93
C ALA A 191 -20.94 -9.12 -7.60
N ILE A 192 -19.84 -9.19 -6.82
CA ILE A 192 -18.49 -9.10 -7.38
C ILE A 192 -18.09 -10.40 -8.06
N THR A 193 -17.63 -10.28 -9.30
CA THR A 193 -17.10 -11.38 -10.10
C THR A 193 -15.60 -11.24 -10.34
N ARG A 194 -14.97 -12.32 -10.80
CA ARG A 194 -13.57 -12.32 -11.21
C ARG A 194 -13.30 -11.32 -12.31
N GLU A 195 -14.24 -11.16 -13.24
CA GLU A 195 -14.15 -10.21 -14.36
C GLU A 195 -14.06 -8.77 -13.88
N HIS A 196 -14.81 -8.40 -12.84
CA HIS A 196 -14.73 -7.08 -12.21
C HIS A 196 -13.34 -6.83 -11.60
N LEU A 197 -12.70 -7.87 -11.02
CA LEU A 197 -11.35 -7.75 -10.49
C LEU A 197 -10.30 -7.62 -11.60
N LEU A 198 -10.44 -8.36 -12.69
CA LEU A 198 -9.54 -8.26 -13.84
C LEU A 198 -9.64 -6.89 -14.52
N GLU A 199 -10.83 -6.31 -14.58
CA GLU A 199 -11.03 -4.96 -15.08
C GLU A 199 -10.38 -3.91 -14.18
N ALA A 200 -10.62 -3.99 -12.86
CA ALA A 200 -9.99 -3.10 -11.88
C ALA A 200 -8.46 -3.22 -11.93
N HIS A 201 -7.92 -4.43 -12.09
CA HIS A 201 -6.50 -4.67 -12.19
C HIS A 201 -5.86 -4.06 -13.45
N ARG A 202 -6.54 -4.11 -14.59
CA ARG A 202 -6.05 -3.44 -15.81
C ARG A 202 -5.92 -1.93 -15.64
N HIS A 203 -6.87 -1.30 -14.95
CA HIS A 203 -6.78 0.13 -14.61
C HIS A 203 -5.66 0.43 -13.61
N PHE A 204 -5.46 -0.46 -12.64
CA PHE A 204 -4.42 -0.35 -11.64
C PHE A 204 -3.01 -0.40 -12.26
N LEU A 205 -2.74 -1.28 -13.23
CA LEU A 205 -1.42 -1.48 -13.85
C LEU A 205 -0.94 -0.31 -14.72
N SER A 206 -1.78 0.69 -14.97
CA SER A 206 -1.34 1.87 -15.69
C SER A 206 -0.23 2.59 -14.93
N SER A 207 0.91 2.85 -15.59
CA SER A 207 1.99 3.69 -15.02
C SER A 207 1.61 5.17 -14.92
N LYS A 208 0.48 5.55 -15.50
CA LYS A 208 -0.04 6.90 -15.48
C LYS A 208 -0.44 7.28 -14.06
N GLY A 209 0.24 8.29 -13.50
CA GLY A 209 0.02 8.72 -12.11
C GLY A 209 0.66 7.82 -11.05
N MET A 210 1.60 6.94 -11.42
CA MET A 210 2.39 6.15 -10.48
C MET A 210 3.48 7.00 -9.83
N SER A 211 3.67 6.84 -8.53
CA SER A 211 4.79 7.36 -7.76
C SER A 211 5.49 6.25 -7.00
N VAL A 212 6.79 6.39 -6.81
CA VAL A 212 7.62 5.40 -6.11
C VAL A 212 8.43 6.12 -5.05
N SER A 213 8.42 5.60 -3.83
CA SER A 213 9.34 6.04 -2.79
C SER A 213 10.24 4.89 -2.34
N VAL A 214 11.53 5.17 -2.19
CA VAL A 214 12.53 4.21 -1.73
C VAL A 214 13.25 4.80 -0.52
N CYS A 215 13.10 4.15 0.63
CA CYS A 215 13.68 4.60 1.90
C CYS A 215 14.60 3.53 2.50
N GLY A 216 15.75 3.97 3.02
CA GLY A 216 16.71 3.12 3.71
C GLY A 216 18.16 3.51 3.44
N PRO A 217 19.14 3.00 4.20
CA PRO A 217 20.54 3.42 4.09
C PRO A 217 21.20 3.05 2.77
N GLN A 218 20.62 2.13 1.99
CA GLN A 218 21.11 1.70 0.68
C GLN A 218 20.19 2.14 -0.48
N ALA A 219 19.20 3.00 -0.22
CA ALA A 219 18.18 3.39 -1.20
C ALA A 219 18.80 3.91 -2.51
N ASN A 220 19.82 4.78 -2.43
CA ASN A 220 20.50 5.31 -3.60
C ASN A 220 21.19 4.25 -4.47
N LYS A 221 21.61 3.13 -3.89
CA LYS A 221 22.31 2.07 -4.63
C LYS A 221 21.36 1.19 -5.42
N VAL A 222 20.16 0.98 -4.92
CA VAL A 222 19.18 0.05 -5.52
C VAL A 222 18.22 0.73 -6.47
N VAL A 223 17.96 2.03 -6.28
CA VAL A 223 16.92 2.77 -7.00
C VAL A 223 17.02 2.67 -8.51
N THR A 224 18.21 2.76 -9.09
CA THR A 224 18.42 2.70 -10.55
C THR A 224 17.94 1.34 -11.12
N GLY A 225 18.28 0.24 -10.45
CA GLY A 225 17.81 -1.10 -10.83
C GLY A 225 16.29 -1.24 -10.72
N LEU A 226 15.73 -0.77 -9.61
CA LEU A 226 14.27 -0.78 -9.38
C LEU A 226 13.52 0.01 -10.47
N ILE A 227 14.02 1.19 -10.84
CA ILE A 227 13.43 2.00 -11.91
C ILE A 227 13.43 1.25 -13.25
N SER A 228 14.57 0.67 -13.61
CA SER A 228 14.69 -0.10 -14.85
C SER A 228 13.70 -1.26 -14.90
N ASP A 229 13.52 -1.95 -13.80
CA ASP A 229 12.56 -3.04 -13.69
C ASP A 229 11.11 -2.53 -13.78
N LEU A 230 10.80 -1.44 -13.08
CA LEU A 230 9.47 -0.83 -13.13
C LEU A 230 9.11 -0.32 -14.52
N GLN A 231 10.05 0.35 -15.22
CA GLN A 231 9.82 0.82 -16.59
C GLN A 231 9.59 -0.33 -17.58
N ARG A 232 10.29 -1.45 -17.38
CA ARG A 232 10.10 -2.66 -18.19
C ARG A 232 8.74 -3.31 -17.89
N THR A 233 8.34 -3.33 -16.63
CA THR A 233 7.11 -3.98 -16.15
C THR A 233 5.88 -3.14 -16.46
N PHE A 234 5.99 -1.81 -16.33
CA PHE A 234 4.90 -0.85 -16.56
C PHE A 234 5.32 0.13 -17.69
N PRO A 235 5.27 -0.29 -18.94
CA PRO A 235 5.64 0.59 -20.06
C PRO A 235 4.72 1.79 -20.09
N VAL A 236 5.29 2.99 -20.15
CA VAL A 236 4.55 4.25 -20.24
C VAL A 236 3.65 4.19 -21.48
N ALA A 237 2.37 4.02 -21.30
CA ALA A 237 1.41 4.22 -22.37
C ALA A 237 1.51 5.68 -22.82
N ALA A 238 1.69 5.91 -24.11
CA ALA A 238 1.79 7.23 -24.72
C ALA A 238 0.68 8.13 -24.15
N VAL A 239 1.06 9.29 -23.64
CA VAL A 239 0.21 10.22 -22.92
C VAL A 239 -0.82 10.80 -23.88
N ASP A 240 -2.04 10.26 -23.88
CA ASP A 240 -3.18 11.04 -24.32
C ASP A 240 -3.51 12.06 -23.24
N SER A 241 -3.25 13.32 -23.54
CA SER A 241 -3.39 14.48 -22.66
C SER A 241 -4.84 14.90 -22.41
N THR A 242 -5.81 14.01 -22.55
CA THR A 242 -7.24 14.32 -22.45
C THR A 242 -7.97 13.32 -21.57
N SER A 243 -7.91 13.47 -20.27
CA SER A 243 -9.03 13.21 -19.35
C SER A 243 -8.62 13.47 -17.89
N GLY A 244 -8.41 14.72 -17.54
CA GLY A 244 -8.61 15.16 -16.17
C GLY A 244 -10.13 15.20 -15.95
N THR A 245 -10.73 14.13 -15.47
CA THR A 245 -12.05 14.21 -14.89
C THR A 245 -11.88 14.88 -13.54
N HIS A 246 -11.82 16.20 -13.53
CA HIS A 246 -12.16 16.98 -12.37
C HIS A 246 -13.61 16.59 -12.00
N LEU A 247 -13.80 16.01 -10.84
CA LEU A 247 -15.10 16.01 -10.19
C LEU A 247 -15.43 17.49 -9.96
N ASP A 248 -16.26 18.07 -10.84
CA ASP A 248 -16.85 19.38 -10.57
C ASP A 248 -17.76 19.24 -9.35
N LEU A 249 -17.21 19.59 -8.21
CA LEU A 249 -17.95 19.81 -6.97
C LEU A 249 -18.74 21.10 -7.14
N LYS A 250 -19.93 21.00 -7.70
CA LYS A 250 -20.97 22.04 -7.60
C LYS A 250 -21.91 21.72 -6.47
#